data_7c0a410165259f839c8004b3579151ac
#
_entry.id   7c0a410165259f839c8004b3579151ac
#
_cell.length_a   1.000
_cell.length_b   1.000
_cell.length_c   1.000
_cell.angle_alpha   90.00
_cell.angle_beta   90.00
_cell.angle_gamma   90.00
#
_symmetry.space_group_name_H-M   'P 1'
#
loop_
_entity.id
_entity.type
_entity.pdbx_description
1 polymer ?
#
loop_
_entity_poly.entity_id
_entity_poly.type
_entity_poly.pdbx_seq_one_letter_code
_entity_poly.pdbx_strand_id
1 'polypeptide(L)'
;APHTDPLGRQILIGHGAFLELLVMALAQQGVASQVQLWPQGELPLAPKDWDDRPVARITLQPGGQPDPLFAQVLLRRTPKTDFDTTRPVAPELLARLLASAPASGQTALRVGGTVAAEQLPALRTLCWESAQVELLTPRTMMESIHLTRVGPSEILQHRDGISINSPFVRAVAALGMFDRTQPPAEGSAAYKSAMGRFEGHSSTAMGFVWITGPNTRSDQVQAGRAYVRLQLQATALGVGMHPMSQALQEFAEMAPHYERVHQLVLDQPAPSTPRDATVQMFCRMGYAPDPAPATPRRPLAKFVRT
;
A
#
# COMPACT_ATOMS: atom_id res chain seq x y z
N ALA A 1 -11.01 -7.90 3.62
CA ALA A 1 -11.50 -6.52 3.51
C ALA A 1 -12.60 -6.42 2.42
N PRO A 2 -13.81 -7.00 2.66
CA PRO A 2 -14.85 -7.06 1.63
C PRO A 2 -15.45 -5.70 1.28
N HIS A 3 -15.26 -4.68 2.10
CA HIS A 3 -15.81 -3.34 1.88
C HIS A 3 -14.81 -2.38 1.24
N THR A 4 -13.55 -2.40 1.68
CA THR A 4 -12.49 -1.52 1.15
C THR A 4 -11.71 -2.13 -0.01
N ASP A 5 -11.75 -3.47 -0.17
CA ASP A 5 -11.10 -4.19 -1.28
C ASP A 5 -12.05 -5.27 -1.84
N PRO A 6 -13.24 -4.88 -2.36
CA PRO A 6 -14.31 -5.80 -2.75
C PRO A 6 -13.90 -6.76 -3.88
N LEU A 7 -12.93 -6.37 -4.70
CA LEU A 7 -12.40 -7.18 -5.79
C LEU A 7 -11.08 -7.88 -5.44
N GLY A 8 -10.53 -7.67 -4.23
CA GLY A 8 -9.29 -8.31 -3.77
C GLY A 8 -8.02 -7.82 -4.49
N ARG A 9 -8.07 -6.69 -5.17
CA ARG A 9 -6.94 -6.13 -5.92
C ARG A 9 -5.75 -5.81 -5.01
N GLN A 10 -5.99 -5.17 -3.87
CA GLN A 10 -4.94 -4.81 -2.93
C GLN A 10 -4.32 -6.05 -2.26
N ILE A 11 -5.11 -7.11 -2.04
CA ILE A 11 -4.58 -8.40 -1.57
C ILE A 11 -3.60 -8.98 -2.59
N LEU A 12 -3.93 -8.97 -3.89
CA LEU A 12 -3.04 -9.49 -4.93
C LEU A 12 -1.79 -8.64 -5.12
N ILE A 13 -1.88 -7.33 -4.99
CA ILE A 13 -0.71 -6.45 -4.90
C ILE A 13 0.18 -6.85 -3.71
N GLY A 14 -0.42 -7.15 -2.57
CA GLY A 14 0.28 -7.68 -1.39
C GLY A 14 1.01 -8.99 -1.67
N HIS A 15 0.39 -9.94 -2.40
CA HIS A 15 1.04 -11.18 -2.83
C HIS A 15 2.23 -10.90 -3.77
N GLY A 16 2.10 -9.95 -4.68
CA GLY A 16 3.19 -9.51 -5.55
C GLY A 16 4.38 -8.98 -4.77
N ALA A 17 4.14 -8.13 -3.77
CA ALA A 17 5.18 -7.61 -2.89
C ALA A 17 5.89 -8.74 -2.12
N PHE A 18 5.15 -9.74 -1.63
CA PHE A 18 5.73 -10.93 -1.00
C PHE A 18 6.58 -11.74 -1.96
N LEU A 19 6.09 -12.02 -3.18
CA LEU A 19 6.81 -12.79 -4.19
C LEU A 19 8.14 -12.14 -4.57
N GLU A 20 8.17 -10.83 -4.75
CA GLU A 20 9.41 -10.12 -5.07
C GLU A 20 10.43 -10.22 -3.93
N LEU A 21 10.00 -10.01 -2.68
CA LEU A 21 10.89 -10.18 -1.53
C LEU A 21 11.42 -11.61 -1.40
N LEU A 22 10.60 -12.61 -1.70
CA LEU A 22 11.02 -14.02 -1.69
C LEU A 22 12.06 -14.30 -2.78
N VAL A 23 11.85 -13.81 -4.01
CA VAL A 23 12.81 -13.91 -5.11
C VAL A 23 14.13 -13.27 -4.75
N MET A 24 14.12 -12.05 -4.18
CA MET A 24 15.31 -11.35 -3.74
C MET A 24 16.04 -12.11 -2.61
N ALA A 25 15.28 -12.68 -1.65
CA ALA A 25 15.88 -13.44 -0.55
C ALA A 25 16.53 -14.75 -1.03
N LEU A 26 15.91 -15.45 -1.98
CA LEU A 26 16.48 -16.64 -2.62
C LEU A 26 17.76 -16.30 -3.39
N ALA A 27 17.74 -15.21 -4.16
CA ALA A 27 18.89 -14.73 -4.92
C ALA A 27 20.08 -14.39 -3.99
N GLN A 28 19.80 -13.83 -2.80
CA GLN A 28 20.82 -13.56 -1.77
C GLN A 28 21.49 -14.84 -1.25
N GLN A 29 20.81 -15.99 -1.36
CA GLN A 29 21.36 -17.31 -1.01
C GLN A 29 21.97 -18.06 -2.23
N GLY A 30 22.18 -17.37 -3.35
CA GLY A 30 22.69 -17.98 -4.58
C GLY A 30 21.67 -18.83 -5.33
N VAL A 31 20.38 -18.73 -4.99
CA VAL A 31 19.30 -19.49 -5.61
C VAL A 31 18.54 -18.62 -6.60
N ALA A 32 18.56 -18.95 -7.87
CA ALA A 32 17.68 -18.37 -8.89
C ALA A 32 16.28 -18.97 -8.75
N SER A 33 15.27 -18.20 -9.12
CA SER A 33 13.88 -18.65 -9.04
C SER A 33 13.09 -18.24 -10.29
N GLN A 34 12.31 -19.18 -10.81
CA GLN A 34 11.34 -18.92 -11.86
C GLN A 34 9.93 -18.89 -11.25
N VAL A 35 9.24 -17.78 -11.41
CA VAL A 35 7.88 -17.57 -10.92
C VAL A 35 6.90 -17.80 -12.05
N GLN A 36 6.04 -18.79 -11.91
CA GLN A 36 4.89 -19.04 -12.78
C GLN A 36 3.63 -18.60 -12.04
N LEU A 37 3.00 -17.51 -12.48
CA LEU A 37 1.69 -17.09 -11.95
C LEU A 37 0.60 -18.06 -12.42
N TRP A 38 -0.39 -18.28 -11.57
CA TRP A 38 -1.63 -19.01 -11.86
C TRP A 38 -1.42 -20.40 -12.47
N PRO A 39 -0.65 -21.30 -11.84
CA PRO A 39 -0.35 -22.61 -12.41
C PRO A 39 -1.58 -23.52 -12.57
N GLN A 40 -2.71 -23.13 -11.96
CA GLN A 40 -4.02 -23.81 -12.06
C GLN A 40 -5.14 -22.86 -12.54
N GLY A 41 -4.78 -21.78 -13.26
CA GLY A 41 -5.69 -20.72 -13.71
C GLY A 41 -5.83 -19.55 -12.73
N GLU A 42 -6.21 -18.41 -13.25
CA GLU A 42 -6.38 -17.19 -12.46
C GLU A 42 -7.53 -17.29 -11.44
N LEU A 43 -7.42 -16.55 -10.33
CA LEU A 43 -8.49 -16.40 -9.35
C LEU A 43 -9.69 -15.65 -9.94
N PRO A 44 -10.92 -16.01 -9.56
CA PRO A 44 -12.12 -15.27 -9.92
C PRO A 44 -12.06 -13.79 -9.51
N LEU A 45 -12.89 -12.95 -10.17
CA LEU A 45 -12.93 -11.53 -9.86
C LEU A 45 -13.45 -11.25 -8.45
N ALA A 46 -14.46 -12.01 -7.98
CA ALA A 46 -15.01 -11.82 -6.64
C ALA A 46 -14.24 -12.69 -5.62
N PRO A 47 -13.67 -12.09 -4.55
CA PRO A 47 -12.93 -12.84 -3.53
C PRO A 47 -13.73 -13.94 -2.83
N LYS A 48 -15.05 -13.79 -2.75
CA LYS A 48 -15.95 -14.84 -2.19
C LYS A 48 -15.91 -16.16 -2.97
N ASP A 49 -15.50 -16.11 -4.24
CA ASP A 49 -15.41 -17.26 -5.14
C ASP A 49 -13.96 -17.81 -5.24
N TRP A 50 -13.03 -17.27 -4.44
CA TRP A 50 -11.66 -17.77 -4.39
C TRP A 50 -11.60 -19.12 -3.71
N ASP A 51 -10.80 -19.99 -4.27
CA ASP A 51 -10.49 -21.33 -3.76
C ASP A 51 -9.02 -21.43 -3.31
N ASP A 52 -8.56 -22.65 -3.02
CA ASP A 52 -7.19 -22.92 -2.56
C ASP A 52 -6.16 -23.04 -3.70
N ARG A 53 -6.52 -22.68 -4.95
CA ARG A 53 -5.55 -22.71 -6.06
C ARG A 53 -4.38 -21.75 -5.79
N PRO A 54 -3.14 -22.16 -6.15
CA PRO A 54 -1.97 -21.36 -5.88
C PRO A 54 -1.90 -20.11 -6.78
N VAL A 55 -1.56 -18.95 -6.18
CA VAL A 55 -1.27 -17.70 -6.90
C VAL A 55 -0.01 -17.84 -7.75
N ALA A 56 1.00 -18.55 -7.25
CA ALA A 56 2.25 -18.76 -7.97
C ALA A 56 2.87 -20.12 -7.64
N ARG A 57 3.60 -20.68 -8.60
CA ARG A 57 4.58 -21.77 -8.42
C ARG A 57 5.98 -21.18 -8.58
N ILE A 58 6.88 -21.53 -7.67
CA ILE A 58 8.27 -21.09 -7.71
C ILE A 58 9.16 -22.30 -7.91
N THR A 59 9.88 -22.32 -9.03
CA THR A 59 10.89 -23.35 -9.33
C THR A 59 12.26 -22.80 -8.98
N LEU A 60 13.01 -23.53 -8.17
CA LEU A 60 14.32 -23.12 -7.68
C LEU A 60 15.43 -23.70 -8.56
N GLN A 61 16.46 -22.90 -8.83
CA GLN A 61 17.62 -23.25 -9.63
C GLN A 61 18.89 -22.66 -8.99
N PRO A 62 20.08 -23.30 -9.17
CA PRO A 62 21.33 -22.67 -8.76
C PRO A 62 21.62 -21.37 -9.54
N GLY A 63 22.47 -20.49 -8.99
CA GLY A 63 23.02 -19.34 -9.73
C GLY A 63 22.28 -18.03 -9.56
N GLY A 64 21.49 -17.86 -8.49
CA GLY A 64 20.88 -16.57 -8.15
C GLY A 64 21.90 -15.47 -7.92
N GLN A 65 21.63 -14.28 -8.45
CA GLN A 65 22.47 -13.10 -8.26
C GLN A 65 21.86 -12.16 -7.22
N PRO A 66 22.58 -11.79 -6.16
CA PRO A 66 22.11 -10.86 -5.13
C PRO A 66 21.66 -9.53 -5.74
N ASP A 67 20.51 -9.02 -5.28
CA ASP A 67 20.01 -7.70 -5.64
C ASP A 67 20.47 -6.68 -4.58
N PRO A 68 21.16 -5.58 -4.94
CA PRO A 68 21.61 -4.57 -3.99
C PRO A 68 20.50 -3.97 -3.12
N LEU A 69 19.25 -3.91 -3.64
CA LEU A 69 18.10 -3.41 -2.89
C LEU A 69 17.71 -4.33 -1.72
N PHE A 70 18.16 -5.58 -1.70
CA PHE A 70 17.86 -6.49 -0.60
C PHE A 70 18.36 -5.97 0.75
N ALA A 71 19.47 -5.24 0.78
CA ALA A 71 19.98 -4.60 1.99
C ALA A 71 18.97 -3.64 2.65
N GLN A 72 18.00 -3.13 1.88
CA GLN A 72 16.97 -2.21 2.37
C GLN A 72 15.75 -2.91 2.99
N VAL A 73 15.61 -4.22 2.83
CA VAL A 73 14.40 -4.97 3.25
C VAL A 73 14.08 -4.79 4.73
N LEU A 74 15.08 -4.92 5.58
CA LEU A 74 14.91 -4.75 7.04
C LEU A 74 14.94 -3.29 7.49
N LEU A 75 15.41 -2.38 6.66
CA LEU A 75 15.44 -0.93 6.93
C LEU A 75 14.14 -0.24 6.51
N ARG A 76 13.47 -0.77 5.49
CA ARG A 76 12.25 -0.19 4.92
C ARG A 76 11.16 0.01 5.97
N ARG A 77 10.60 1.21 5.99
CA ARG A 77 9.44 1.58 6.81
C ARG A 77 8.40 2.28 5.94
N THR A 78 7.16 2.28 6.41
CA THR A 78 6.08 3.10 5.84
C THR A 78 5.76 4.18 6.87
N PRO A 79 6.25 5.41 6.69
CA PRO A 79 5.99 6.48 7.63
C PRO A 79 4.52 6.91 7.53
N LYS A 80 3.82 6.83 8.67
CA LYS A 80 2.41 7.24 8.82
C LYS A 80 2.31 8.48 9.73
N THR A 81 3.22 9.43 9.53
CA THR A 81 3.28 10.72 10.20
C THR A 81 3.21 11.82 9.15
N ASP A 82 3.03 13.06 9.59
CA ASP A 82 3.18 14.21 8.74
C ASP A 82 4.61 14.31 8.22
N PHE A 83 4.77 14.72 6.97
CA PHE A 83 6.09 14.96 6.40
C PHE A 83 6.55 16.38 6.66
N ASP A 84 7.84 16.57 6.69
CA ASP A 84 8.49 17.88 6.81
C ASP A 84 8.23 18.71 5.54
N THR A 85 7.33 19.69 5.64
CA THR A 85 6.96 20.57 4.53
C THR A 85 8.01 21.61 4.19
N THR A 86 9.02 21.79 5.04
CA THR A 86 10.16 22.69 4.79
C THR A 86 11.23 22.03 3.92
N ARG A 87 11.13 20.71 3.71
CA ARG A 87 12.09 19.91 2.95
C ARG A 87 11.44 19.33 1.68
N PRO A 88 11.51 20.02 0.55
CA PRO A 88 10.95 19.53 -0.71
C PRO A 88 11.72 18.28 -1.21
N VAL A 89 11.02 17.41 -1.91
CA VAL A 89 11.63 16.29 -2.63
C VAL A 89 12.19 16.81 -3.95
N ALA A 90 13.51 16.64 -4.15
CA ALA A 90 14.18 17.11 -5.36
C ALA A 90 13.72 16.34 -6.61
N PRO A 91 13.53 17.00 -7.78
CA PRO A 91 13.17 16.33 -9.03
C PRO A 91 14.14 15.20 -9.44
N GLU A 92 15.43 15.39 -9.17
CA GLU A 92 16.50 14.43 -9.47
C GLU A 92 16.36 13.16 -8.61
N LEU A 93 15.89 13.31 -7.36
CA LEU A 93 15.59 12.17 -6.50
C LEU A 93 14.39 11.39 -7.03
N LEU A 94 13.33 12.08 -7.45
CA LEU A 94 12.19 11.44 -8.11
C LEU A 94 12.64 10.70 -9.37
N ALA A 95 13.43 11.32 -10.25
CA ALA A 95 13.94 10.69 -11.46
C ALA A 95 14.73 9.39 -11.14
N ARG A 96 15.60 9.42 -10.13
CA ARG A 96 16.34 8.23 -9.67
C ARG A 96 15.43 7.14 -9.12
N LEU A 97 14.36 7.52 -8.42
CA LEU A 97 13.36 6.58 -7.92
C LEU A 97 12.61 5.90 -9.08
N LEU A 98 12.14 6.68 -10.05
CA LEU A 98 11.41 6.16 -11.22
C LEU A 98 12.28 5.27 -12.11
N ALA A 99 13.57 5.58 -12.25
CA ALA A 99 14.52 4.78 -13.01
C ALA A 99 14.79 3.38 -12.41
N SER A 100 14.46 3.16 -11.13
CA SER A 100 14.61 1.86 -10.46
C SER A 100 13.45 0.89 -10.74
N ALA A 101 12.40 1.35 -11.40
CA ALA A 101 11.31 0.49 -11.82
C ALA A 101 11.81 -0.63 -12.73
N PRO A 102 11.24 -1.84 -12.67
CA PRO A 102 11.57 -2.91 -13.60
C PRO A 102 11.45 -2.40 -15.03
N ALA A 103 12.46 -2.67 -15.86
CA ALA A 103 12.45 -2.27 -17.25
C ALA A 103 11.14 -2.72 -17.94
N SER A 104 10.53 -1.82 -18.68
CA SER A 104 9.21 -1.94 -19.29
C SER A 104 9.06 -3.07 -20.35
N GLY A 105 10.02 -3.96 -20.47
CA GLY A 105 10.01 -5.06 -21.45
C GLY A 105 9.28 -6.34 -21.00
N GLN A 106 9.06 -6.51 -19.69
CA GLN A 106 8.44 -7.73 -19.14
C GLN A 106 6.99 -7.53 -18.68
N THR A 107 6.56 -6.30 -18.47
CA THR A 107 5.19 -5.98 -18.05
C THR A 107 4.67 -4.72 -18.75
N ALA A 108 3.36 -4.60 -18.92
CA ALA A 108 2.71 -3.39 -19.41
C ALA A 108 2.64 -2.26 -18.36
N LEU A 109 3.24 -2.46 -17.18
CA LEU A 109 3.23 -1.48 -16.10
C LEU A 109 4.13 -0.28 -16.41
N ARG A 110 3.70 0.88 -15.94
CA ARG A 110 4.45 2.13 -15.97
C ARG A 110 4.54 2.69 -14.56
N VAL A 111 5.66 3.32 -14.25
CA VAL A 111 5.85 4.05 -13.00
C VAL A 111 5.97 5.53 -13.34
N GLY A 112 5.20 6.33 -12.65
CA GLY A 112 5.21 7.78 -12.77
C GLY A 112 5.23 8.46 -11.42
N GLY A 113 5.37 9.77 -11.43
CA GLY A 113 5.36 10.56 -10.21
C GLY A 113 5.51 12.04 -10.50
N THR A 114 5.24 12.85 -9.48
CA THR A 114 5.42 14.31 -9.54
C THR A 114 5.88 14.88 -8.21
N VAL A 115 6.70 15.93 -8.30
CA VAL A 115 7.05 16.85 -7.22
C VAL A 115 6.75 18.30 -7.63
N ALA A 116 6.08 18.50 -8.77
CA ALA A 116 5.73 19.80 -9.32
C ALA A 116 4.71 20.51 -8.41
N ALA A 117 5.06 21.69 -7.93
CA ALA A 117 4.29 22.43 -6.94
C ALA A 117 2.85 22.70 -7.37
N GLU A 118 2.63 22.91 -8.65
CA GLU A 118 1.31 23.16 -9.25
C GLU A 118 0.40 21.93 -9.28
N GLN A 119 0.94 20.71 -9.25
CA GLN A 119 0.17 19.48 -9.26
C GLN A 119 -0.18 18.97 -7.85
N LEU A 120 0.65 19.31 -6.85
CA LEU A 120 0.48 18.79 -5.49
C LEU A 120 -0.88 19.15 -4.86
N PRO A 121 -1.44 20.37 -5.01
CA PRO A 121 -2.72 20.71 -4.39
C PRO A 121 -3.86 19.79 -4.81
N ALA A 122 -4.01 19.50 -6.10
CA ALA A 122 -5.08 18.64 -6.61
C ALA A 122 -4.95 17.19 -6.09
N LEU A 123 -3.72 16.67 -6.03
CA LEU A 123 -3.45 15.31 -5.52
C LEU A 123 -3.62 15.20 -4.00
N ARG A 124 -3.26 16.26 -3.25
CA ARG A 124 -3.51 16.34 -1.80
C ARG A 124 -5.01 16.37 -1.50
N THR A 125 -5.76 17.19 -2.24
CA THR A 125 -7.24 17.26 -2.14
C THR A 125 -7.87 15.90 -2.42
N LEU A 126 -7.45 15.22 -3.49
CA LEU A 126 -7.91 13.87 -3.82
C LEU A 126 -7.68 12.89 -2.65
N CYS A 127 -6.46 12.89 -2.07
CA CYS A 127 -6.15 12.03 -0.93
C CYS A 127 -7.04 12.31 0.27
N TRP A 128 -7.27 13.58 0.57
CA TRP A 128 -8.09 13.99 1.71
C TRP A 128 -9.57 13.62 1.50
N GLU A 129 -10.16 13.99 0.38
CA GLU A 129 -11.55 13.71 0.07
C GLU A 129 -11.83 12.20 0.02
N SER A 130 -10.97 11.42 -0.60
CA SER A 130 -11.13 9.96 -0.63
C SER A 130 -10.96 9.31 0.76
N ALA A 131 -10.07 9.84 1.61
CA ALA A 131 -9.95 9.39 2.98
C ALA A 131 -11.22 9.69 3.78
N GLN A 132 -11.85 10.86 3.58
CA GLN A 132 -13.14 11.19 4.19
C GLN A 132 -14.23 10.19 3.78
N VAL A 133 -14.33 9.82 2.50
CA VAL A 133 -15.31 8.81 2.05
C VAL A 133 -15.11 7.47 2.76
N GLU A 134 -13.87 6.98 2.88
CA GLU A 134 -13.58 5.73 3.62
C GLU A 134 -13.97 5.84 5.11
N LEU A 135 -13.61 6.96 5.75
CA LEU A 135 -13.82 7.16 7.19
C LEU A 135 -15.28 7.43 7.55
N LEU A 136 -16.05 8.06 6.64
CA LEU A 136 -17.45 8.43 6.88
C LEU A 136 -18.44 7.37 6.39
N THR A 137 -18.03 6.40 5.62
CA THR A 137 -18.85 5.26 5.24
C THR A 137 -18.82 4.22 6.37
N PRO A 138 -19.93 3.95 7.08
CA PRO A 138 -19.90 3.15 8.31
C PRO A 138 -19.29 1.77 8.13
N ARG A 139 -19.60 1.04 7.04
CA ARG A 139 -19.08 -0.31 6.81
C ARG A 139 -17.56 -0.36 6.57
N THR A 140 -17.00 0.62 5.86
CA THR A 140 -15.56 0.71 5.61
C THR A 140 -14.79 1.16 6.85
N MET A 141 -15.35 2.09 7.62
CA MET A 141 -14.80 2.50 8.91
C MET A 141 -14.78 1.34 9.90
N MET A 142 -15.87 0.57 10.00
CA MET A 142 -15.96 -0.60 10.90
C MET A 142 -14.95 -1.69 10.51
N GLU A 143 -14.71 -1.91 9.23
CA GLU A 143 -13.69 -2.84 8.76
C GLU A 143 -12.30 -2.43 9.26
N SER A 144 -11.95 -1.16 9.20
CA SER A 144 -10.70 -0.60 9.73
C SER A 144 -10.62 -0.70 11.26
N ILE A 145 -11.72 -0.44 11.97
CA ILE A 145 -11.81 -0.56 13.44
C ILE A 145 -11.56 -2.01 13.89
N HIS A 146 -12.17 -2.98 13.23
CA HIS A 146 -11.98 -4.40 13.56
C HIS A 146 -10.53 -4.88 13.32
N LEU A 147 -9.81 -4.25 12.39
CA LEU A 147 -8.40 -4.53 12.13
C LEU A 147 -7.46 -3.74 13.05
N THR A 148 -7.97 -2.83 13.87
CA THR A 148 -7.14 -2.03 14.79
C THR A 148 -6.64 -2.86 15.97
N ARG A 149 -5.35 -2.74 16.28
CA ARG A 149 -4.66 -3.35 17.42
C ARG A 149 -4.13 -2.25 18.33
N VAL A 150 -4.66 -2.16 19.53
CA VAL A 150 -4.34 -1.08 20.48
C VAL A 150 -3.37 -1.55 21.56
N GLY A 151 -2.24 -0.86 21.65
CA GLY A 151 -1.22 -1.11 22.65
C GLY A 151 -0.36 -2.35 22.41
N PRO A 152 0.74 -2.50 23.16
CA PRO A 152 1.74 -3.54 22.92
C PRO A 152 1.19 -4.96 23.00
N SER A 153 0.26 -5.22 23.91
CA SER A 153 -0.31 -6.56 24.14
C SER A 153 -1.05 -7.08 22.91
N GLU A 154 -2.04 -6.33 22.40
CA GLU A 154 -2.77 -6.74 21.19
C GLU A 154 -1.87 -6.80 19.95
N ILE A 155 -0.97 -5.81 19.80
CA ILE A 155 -0.04 -5.76 18.66
C ILE A 155 0.85 -7.01 18.63
N LEU A 156 1.37 -7.45 19.77
CA LEU A 156 2.22 -8.64 19.86
C LEU A 156 1.43 -9.95 19.75
N GLN A 157 0.20 -9.98 20.27
CA GLN A 157 -0.69 -11.14 20.18
C GLN A 157 -1.09 -11.44 18.74
N HIS A 158 -1.55 -10.42 18.00
CA HIS A 158 -2.06 -10.58 16.63
C HIS A 158 -0.96 -10.51 15.57
N ARG A 159 0.00 -9.60 15.74
CA ARG A 159 1.13 -9.33 14.83
C ARG A 159 0.68 -8.98 13.41
N ASP A 160 -0.51 -8.38 13.29
CA ASP A 160 -1.16 -7.94 12.05
C ASP A 160 -2.01 -6.71 12.30
N GLY A 161 -2.73 -6.27 11.25
CA GLY A 161 -3.69 -5.18 11.32
C GLY A 161 -3.06 -3.80 11.44
N ILE A 162 -3.86 -2.86 11.95
CA ILE A 162 -3.52 -1.44 12.09
C ILE A 162 -3.05 -1.20 13.54
N SER A 163 -1.75 -1.06 13.74
CA SER A 163 -1.18 -0.85 15.07
C SER A 163 -1.35 0.59 15.52
N ILE A 164 -2.00 0.80 16.67
CA ILE A 164 -2.12 2.09 17.35
C ILE A 164 -1.50 1.97 18.75
N ASN A 165 -0.45 2.73 19.00
CA ASN A 165 0.31 2.64 20.27
C ASN A 165 0.54 4.01 20.93
N SER A 166 -0.25 5.04 20.57
CA SER A 166 -0.15 6.34 21.25
C SER A 166 -0.58 6.24 22.72
N PRO A 167 0.07 6.98 23.64
CA PRO A 167 -0.30 6.97 25.07
C PRO A 167 -1.77 7.32 25.30
N PHE A 168 -2.31 8.28 24.55
CA PHE A 168 -3.70 8.71 24.64
C PHE A 168 -4.67 7.55 24.30
N VAL A 169 -4.49 6.91 23.12
CA VAL A 169 -5.41 5.82 22.71
C VAL A 169 -5.29 4.61 23.64
N ARG A 170 -4.09 4.34 24.17
CA ARG A 170 -3.91 3.28 25.19
C ARG A 170 -4.68 3.58 26.48
N ALA A 171 -4.66 4.82 26.95
CA ALA A 171 -5.42 5.24 28.12
C ALA A 171 -6.94 5.09 27.89
N VAL A 172 -7.44 5.56 26.74
CA VAL A 172 -8.85 5.43 26.33
C VAL A 172 -9.27 3.96 26.28
N ALA A 173 -8.43 3.10 25.70
CA ALA A 173 -8.70 1.66 25.62
C ALA A 173 -8.68 0.98 27.01
N ALA A 174 -7.72 1.35 27.88
CA ALA A 174 -7.63 0.82 29.26
C ALA A 174 -8.84 1.19 30.12
N LEU A 175 -9.49 2.33 29.83
CA LEU A 175 -10.74 2.76 30.47
C LEU A 175 -12.00 2.10 29.86
N GLY A 176 -11.85 1.19 28.88
CA GLY A 176 -12.98 0.56 28.19
C GLY A 176 -13.75 1.51 27.25
N MET A 177 -13.17 2.67 26.93
CA MET A 177 -13.81 3.71 26.11
C MET A 177 -13.50 3.57 24.61
N PHE A 178 -12.69 2.58 24.21
CA PHE A 178 -12.42 2.27 22.80
C PHE A 178 -13.49 1.32 22.27
N ASP A 179 -14.61 1.90 21.79
CA ASP A 179 -15.72 1.11 21.25
C ASP A 179 -15.35 0.55 19.87
N ARG A 180 -15.59 -0.75 19.68
CA ARG A 180 -15.39 -1.48 18.41
C ARG A 180 -16.69 -1.97 17.80
N THR A 181 -17.83 -1.59 18.36
CA THR A 181 -19.16 -2.03 17.92
C THR A 181 -19.83 -1.03 17.01
N GLN A 182 -19.36 0.22 17.00
CA GLN A 182 -19.89 1.29 16.20
C GLN A 182 -18.80 2.29 15.76
N PRO A 183 -19.02 3.02 14.66
CA PRO A 183 -18.13 4.10 14.25
C PRO A 183 -18.03 5.18 15.33
N PRO A 184 -16.90 5.90 15.45
CA PRO A 184 -16.80 7.03 16.34
C PRO A 184 -17.85 8.08 16.02
N ALA A 185 -18.56 8.57 17.04
CA ALA A 185 -19.54 9.63 16.87
C ALA A 185 -18.89 10.88 16.26
N GLU A 186 -19.57 11.52 15.34
CA GLU A 186 -19.11 12.76 14.71
C GLU A 186 -18.76 13.81 15.79
N GLY A 187 -17.67 14.54 15.59
CA GLY A 187 -17.16 15.53 16.53
C GLY A 187 -16.51 14.97 17.81
N SER A 188 -16.54 13.64 18.05
CA SER A 188 -15.84 13.03 19.18
C SER A 188 -14.31 13.14 19.04
N ALA A 189 -13.57 12.96 20.17
CA ALA A 189 -12.11 12.98 20.14
C ALA A 189 -11.53 11.89 19.24
N ALA A 190 -12.14 10.72 19.19
CA ALA A 190 -11.72 9.61 18.31
C ALA A 190 -11.94 9.96 16.83
N TYR A 191 -13.11 10.54 16.50
CA TYR A 191 -13.41 11.05 15.16
C TYR A 191 -12.38 12.10 14.71
N LYS A 192 -12.19 13.15 15.52
CA LYS A 192 -11.23 14.23 15.22
C LYS A 192 -9.80 13.71 15.06
N SER A 193 -9.40 12.74 15.90
CA SER A 193 -8.08 12.11 15.80
C SER A 193 -7.90 11.31 14.51
N ALA A 194 -8.94 10.57 14.09
CA ALA A 194 -8.90 9.83 12.83
C ALA A 194 -8.82 10.78 11.63
N MET A 195 -9.70 11.78 11.58
CA MET A 195 -9.74 12.78 10.50
C MET A 195 -8.43 13.56 10.43
N GLY A 196 -7.96 14.15 11.53
CA GLY A 196 -6.73 14.96 11.56
C GLY A 196 -5.48 14.18 11.11
N ARG A 197 -5.41 12.88 11.40
CA ARG A 197 -4.31 12.04 10.92
C ARG A 197 -4.28 11.94 9.39
N PHE A 198 -5.43 11.70 8.75
CA PHE A 198 -5.48 11.60 7.29
C PHE A 198 -5.34 12.97 6.60
N GLU A 199 -5.86 14.02 7.22
CA GLU A 199 -5.65 15.40 6.78
C GLU A 199 -4.15 15.76 6.78
N GLY A 200 -3.44 15.45 7.88
CA GLY A 200 -1.99 15.64 7.98
C GLY A 200 -1.24 14.82 6.92
N HIS A 201 -1.61 13.54 6.73
CA HIS A 201 -1.00 12.72 5.68
C HIS A 201 -1.18 13.34 4.28
N SER A 202 -2.36 13.88 3.99
CA SER A 202 -2.67 14.44 2.68
C SER A 202 -1.98 15.79 2.47
N SER A 203 -2.14 16.73 3.41
CA SER A 203 -1.66 18.10 3.30
C SER A 203 -0.13 18.21 3.28
N THR A 204 0.57 17.30 3.96
CA THR A 204 2.05 17.33 4.06
C THR A 204 2.77 16.49 2.99
N ALA A 205 2.05 15.91 2.02
CA ALA A 205 2.69 15.20 0.90
C ALA A 205 3.57 16.15 0.08
N MET A 206 4.84 15.81 -0.10
CA MET A 206 5.83 16.63 -0.84
C MET A 206 6.11 16.10 -2.25
N GLY A 207 5.41 15.08 -2.65
CA GLY A 207 5.42 14.47 -3.97
C GLY A 207 4.52 13.26 -3.99
N PHE A 208 4.28 12.74 -5.19
CA PHE A 208 3.50 11.53 -5.40
C PHE A 208 4.19 10.62 -6.41
N VAL A 209 4.03 9.31 -6.18
CA VAL A 209 4.49 8.25 -7.09
C VAL A 209 3.34 7.28 -7.30
N TRP A 210 3.20 6.79 -8.52
CA TRP A 210 2.15 5.84 -8.87
C TRP A 210 2.65 4.73 -9.81
N ILE A 211 1.92 3.64 -9.81
CA ILE A 211 2.10 2.54 -10.76
C ILE A 211 0.81 2.42 -11.55
N THR A 212 0.92 2.39 -12.88
CA THR A 212 -0.22 2.27 -13.79
C THR A 212 0.00 1.10 -14.75
N GLY A 213 -1.09 0.57 -15.27
CA GLY A 213 -1.08 -0.51 -16.26
C GLY A 213 -2.43 -1.21 -16.32
N PRO A 214 -2.56 -2.30 -17.07
CA PRO A 214 -3.77 -3.10 -17.10
C PRO A 214 -4.13 -3.64 -15.71
N ASN A 215 -5.37 -4.11 -15.55
CA ASN A 215 -5.93 -4.53 -14.26
C ASN A 215 -6.33 -6.03 -14.24
N THR A 216 -5.60 -6.87 -14.97
CA THR A 216 -5.76 -8.32 -14.83
C THR A 216 -5.19 -8.80 -13.50
N ARG A 217 -5.52 -10.01 -13.07
CA ARG A 217 -4.96 -10.61 -11.85
C ARG A 217 -3.44 -10.68 -11.88
N SER A 218 -2.89 -11.00 -13.04
CA SER A 218 -1.44 -11.00 -13.27
C SER A 218 -0.83 -9.61 -13.12
N ASP A 219 -1.46 -8.57 -13.67
CA ASP A 219 -0.97 -7.19 -13.56
C ASP A 219 -1.00 -6.69 -12.11
N GLN A 220 -2.03 -7.05 -11.34
CA GLN A 220 -2.13 -6.72 -9.92
C GLN A 220 -0.96 -7.31 -9.12
N VAL A 221 -0.61 -8.59 -9.37
CA VAL A 221 0.57 -9.23 -8.74
C VAL A 221 1.87 -8.53 -9.20
N GLN A 222 2.00 -8.23 -10.48
CA GLN A 222 3.19 -7.54 -11.00
C GLN A 222 3.31 -6.11 -10.45
N ALA A 223 2.19 -5.40 -10.25
CA ALA A 223 2.18 -4.09 -9.61
C ALA A 223 2.72 -4.16 -8.17
N GLY A 224 2.40 -5.21 -7.43
CA GLY A 224 2.95 -5.47 -6.10
C GLY A 224 4.47 -5.70 -6.11
N ARG A 225 4.96 -6.44 -7.09
CA ARG A 225 6.40 -6.65 -7.28
C ARG A 225 7.12 -5.33 -7.58
N ALA A 226 6.57 -4.53 -8.49
CA ALA A 226 7.11 -3.19 -8.81
C ALA A 226 7.05 -2.25 -7.59
N TYR A 227 5.94 -2.25 -6.85
CA TYR A 227 5.75 -1.42 -5.67
C TYR A 227 6.80 -1.67 -4.59
N VAL A 228 7.10 -2.92 -4.26
CA VAL A 228 8.10 -3.19 -3.22
C VAL A 228 9.49 -2.75 -3.64
N ARG A 229 9.87 -2.89 -4.91
CA ARG A 229 11.15 -2.39 -5.42
C ARG A 229 11.24 -0.86 -5.30
N LEU A 230 10.18 -0.13 -5.64
CA LEU A 230 10.11 1.32 -5.43
C LEU A 230 10.26 1.69 -3.95
N GLN A 231 9.60 0.97 -3.05
CA GLN A 231 9.73 1.16 -1.60
C GLN A 231 11.16 0.95 -1.10
N LEU A 232 11.85 -0.08 -1.60
CA LEU A 232 13.24 -0.36 -1.25
C LEU A 232 14.17 0.74 -1.78
N GLN A 233 13.94 1.17 -3.02
CA GLN A 233 14.71 2.27 -3.60
C GLN A 233 14.46 3.60 -2.87
N ALA A 234 13.22 3.91 -2.52
CA ALA A 234 12.90 5.09 -1.71
C ALA A 234 13.65 5.05 -0.36
N THR A 235 13.72 3.88 0.27
CA THR A 235 14.50 3.66 1.49
C THR A 235 15.98 3.92 1.27
N ALA A 236 16.57 3.39 0.19
CA ALA A 236 17.97 3.62 -0.16
C ALA A 236 18.29 5.10 -0.45
N LEU A 237 17.31 5.84 -0.95
CA LEU A 237 17.39 7.27 -1.22
C LEU A 237 17.07 8.15 0.00
N GLY A 238 16.68 7.55 1.13
CA GLY A 238 16.34 8.26 2.36
C GLY A 238 15.03 9.05 2.29
N VAL A 239 14.12 8.72 1.36
CA VAL A 239 12.80 9.34 1.23
C VAL A 239 11.70 8.39 1.71
N GLY A 240 10.75 8.91 2.49
CA GLY A 240 9.58 8.18 2.92
C GLY A 240 8.56 8.04 1.77
N MET A 241 7.97 6.86 1.64
CA MET A 241 6.88 6.59 0.70
C MET A 241 5.74 5.87 1.44
N HIS A 242 4.52 6.41 1.32
CA HIS A 242 3.34 5.92 2.03
C HIS A 242 2.16 5.79 1.06
N PRO A 243 1.56 4.58 0.90
CA PRO A 243 0.38 4.39 0.07
C PRO A 243 -0.81 5.23 0.53
N MET A 244 -1.43 5.94 -0.40
CA MET A 244 -2.68 6.67 -0.24
C MET A 244 -3.72 6.00 -1.15
N SER A 245 -4.15 4.80 -0.76
CA SER A 245 -4.92 3.89 -1.62
C SER A 245 -6.42 4.12 -1.57
N GLN A 246 -6.92 5.12 -0.84
CA GLN A 246 -8.35 5.35 -0.66
C GLN A 246 -9.06 5.58 -1.99
N ALA A 247 -8.56 6.51 -2.81
CA ALA A 247 -9.12 6.78 -4.14
C ALA A 247 -9.07 5.58 -5.12
N LEU A 248 -8.33 4.52 -4.77
CA LEU A 248 -8.22 3.30 -5.57
C LEU A 248 -9.15 2.18 -5.09
N GLN A 249 -9.96 2.42 -4.07
CA GLN A 249 -10.93 1.44 -3.57
C GLN A 249 -12.15 1.39 -4.50
N GLU A 250 -12.67 0.19 -4.74
CA GLU A 250 -13.64 -0.07 -5.80
C GLU A 250 -15.07 -0.28 -5.24
N PHE A 251 -15.43 0.43 -4.16
CA PHE A 251 -16.80 0.45 -3.65
C PHE A 251 -17.58 1.69 -4.15
N ALA A 252 -18.90 1.63 -4.14
CA ALA A 252 -19.75 2.57 -4.87
C ALA A 252 -19.54 4.05 -4.50
N GLU A 253 -19.40 4.37 -3.20
CA GLU A 253 -19.23 5.75 -2.75
C GLU A 253 -17.87 6.35 -3.15
N MET A 254 -16.88 5.50 -3.44
CA MET A 254 -15.56 5.92 -3.88
C MET A 254 -15.50 6.24 -5.39
N ALA A 255 -16.51 5.85 -6.17
CA ALA A 255 -16.48 5.96 -7.63
C ALA A 255 -16.08 7.36 -8.17
N PRO A 256 -16.54 8.50 -7.61
CA PRO A 256 -16.11 9.81 -8.10
C PRO A 256 -14.61 10.08 -7.91
N HIS A 257 -14.02 9.59 -6.80
CA HIS A 257 -12.60 9.75 -6.51
C HIS A 257 -11.75 8.77 -7.30
N TYR A 258 -12.28 7.57 -7.56
CA TYR A 258 -11.68 6.60 -8.48
C TYR A 258 -11.59 7.16 -9.90
N GLU A 259 -12.64 7.79 -10.41
CA GLU A 259 -12.60 8.52 -11.69
C GLU A 259 -11.56 9.65 -11.66
N ARG A 260 -11.57 10.47 -10.59
CA ARG A 260 -10.69 11.63 -10.48
C ARG A 260 -9.21 11.25 -10.40
N VAL A 261 -8.83 10.14 -9.73
CA VAL A 261 -7.43 9.70 -9.70
C VAL A 261 -6.93 9.34 -11.09
N HIS A 262 -7.77 8.70 -11.94
CA HIS A 262 -7.40 8.35 -13.31
C HIS A 262 -7.25 9.60 -14.18
N GLN A 263 -8.13 10.57 -14.03
CA GLN A 263 -8.00 11.87 -14.72
C GLN A 263 -6.73 12.62 -14.32
N LEU A 264 -6.41 12.70 -13.02
CA LEU A 264 -5.25 13.45 -12.54
C LEU A 264 -3.91 12.76 -12.86
N VAL A 265 -3.87 11.44 -12.93
CA VAL A 265 -2.65 10.65 -13.10
C VAL A 265 -2.41 10.26 -14.56
N LEU A 266 -3.46 9.94 -15.30
CA LEU A 266 -3.41 9.41 -16.67
C LEU A 266 -3.99 10.34 -17.72
N ASP A 267 -4.68 11.40 -17.32
CA ASP A 267 -5.50 12.24 -18.22
C ASP A 267 -6.54 11.40 -19.00
N GLN A 268 -7.13 10.42 -18.32
CA GLN A 268 -8.07 9.45 -18.89
C GLN A 268 -9.23 9.19 -17.94
N PRO A 269 -10.40 8.74 -18.44
CA PRO A 269 -11.49 8.28 -17.59
C PRO A 269 -11.08 7.02 -16.80
N ALA A 270 -11.85 6.67 -15.79
CA ALA A 270 -11.68 5.41 -15.08
C ALA A 270 -11.79 4.20 -16.04
N PRO A 271 -11.03 3.12 -15.78
CA PRO A 271 -11.02 1.96 -16.65
C PRO A 271 -12.41 1.30 -16.71
N SER A 272 -12.84 0.91 -17.89
CA SER A 272 -14.10 0.19 -18.14
C SER A 272 -13.86 -1.32 -18.31
N THR A 273 -12.65 -1.72 -18.66
CA THR A 273 -12.23 -3.12 -18.82
C THR A 273 -10.92 -3.41 -18.08
N PRO A 274 -10.63 -4.68 -17.75
CA PRO A 274 -9.34 -5.04 -17.14
C PRO A 274 -8.11 -4.79 -18.01
N ARG A 275 -8.29 -4.46 -19.29
CA ARG A 275 -7.20 -4.15 -20.23
C ARG A 275 -6.87 -2.67 -20.28
N ASP A 276 -7.77 -1.82 -19.78
CA ASP A 276 -7.56 -0.39 -19.74
C ASP A 276 -6.50 -0.02 -18.70
N ALA A 277 -5.83 1.11 -18.93
CA ALA A 277 -4.84 1.61 -17.99
C ALA A 277 -5.52 1.98 -16.66
N THR A 278 -5.05 1.37 -15.58
CA THR A 278 -5.56 1.55 -14.22
C THR A 278 -4.44 2.06 -13.33
N VAL A 279 -4.75 2.96 -12.39
CA VAL A 279 -3.84 3.32 -11.32
C VAL A 279 -3.82 2.19 -10.29
N GLN A 280 -2.76 1.38 -10.32
CA GLN A 280 -2.61 0.20 -9.45
C GLN A 280 -2.15 0.56 -8.04
N MET A 281 -1.23 1.52 -7.93
CA MET A 281 -0.71 2.04 -6.66
C MET A 281 -0.57 3.55 -6.76
N PHE A 282 -0.87 4.23 -5.65
CA PHE A 282 -0.71 5.67 -5.49
C PHE A 282 -0.12 5.97 -4.11
N CYS A 283 1.02 6.64 -4.06
CA CYS A 283 1.79 6.86 -2.83
C CYS A 283 2.20 8.32 -2.72
N ARG A 284 2.06 8.89 -1.53
CA ARG A 284 2.71 10.16 -1.18
C ARG A 284 4.18 9.94 -0.84
N MET A 285 5.02 10.93 -1.07
CA MET A 285 6.43 10.95 -0.69
C MET A 285 6.77 12.21 0.11
N GLY A 286 7.84 12.10 0.92
CA GLY A 286 8.39 13.18 1.72
C GLY A 286 9.36 12.68 2.76
N TYR A 287 9.78 13.54 3.64
CA TYR A 287 10.71 13.23 4.73
C TYR A 287 9.95 13.20 6.05
N ALA A 288 9.95 12.04 6.72
CA ALA A 288 9.39 11.93 8.06
C ALA A 288 10.37 12.52 9.08
N PRO A 289 9.89 13.25 10.10
CA PRO A 289 10.77 13.80 11.13
C PRO A 289 11.46 12.71 11.94
N ASP A 290 10.77 11.59 12.17
CA ASP A 290 11.29 10.45 12.92
C ASP A 290 11.16 9.15 12.10
N PRO A 291 12.08 8.17 12.28
CA PRO A 291 11.97 6.89 11.66
C PRO A 291 10.76 6.12 12.21
N ALA A 292 9.92 5.62 11.32
CA ALA A 292 8.79 4.80 11.72
C ALA A 292 9.28 3.50 12.40
N PRO A 293 8.60 3.02 13.45
CA PRO A 293 8.95 1.77 14.14
C PRO A 293 8.77 0.56 13.22
N ALA A 294 9.53 -0.49 13.49
CA ALA A 294 9.30 -1.78 12.84
C ALA A 294 7.96 -2.37 13.30
N THR A 295 7.21 -2.91 12.36
CA THR A 295 5.96 -3.62 12.67
C THR A 295 6.23 -5.11 12.90
N PRO A 296 5.56 -5.76 13.88
CA PRO A 296 5.71 -7.19 14.11
C PRO A 296 5.24 -8.02 12.90
N ARG A 297 5.72 -9.25 12.81
CA ARG A 297 5.33 -10.22 11.77
C ARG A 297 4.79 -11.47 12.43
N ARG A 298 3.80 -12.09 11.81
CA ARG A 298 3.30 -13.40 12.25
C ARG A 298 4.43 -14.44 12.17
N PRO A 299 4.44 -15.45 13.07
CA PRO A 299 5.43 -16.53 13.01
C PRO A 299 5.37 -17.29 11.68
N LEU A 300 6.52 -17.71 11.17
CA LEU A 300 6.64 -18.45 9.90
C LEU A 300 5.75 -19.69 9.86
N ALA A 301 5.65 -20.41 10.99
CA ALA A 301 4.80 -21.61 11.08
C ALA A 301 3.31 -21.39 10.76
N LYS A 302 2.82 -20.13 10.76
CA LYS A 302 1.46 -19.80 10.31
C LYS A 302 1.30 -19.73 8.79
N PHE A 303 2.39 -19.72 8.05
CA PHE A 303 2.40 -19.56 6.59
C PHE A 303 2.92 -20.80 5.85
N VAL A 304 3.66 -21.67 6.53
CA VAL A 304 4.18 -22.90 5.96
C VAL A 304 3.20 -24.03 6.29
N ARG A 305 2.70 -24.70 5.25
CA ARG A 305 2.00 -25.98 5.36
C ARG A 305 2.99 -27.07 4.95
N THR A 306 3.21 -28.04 5.80
CA THR A 306 3.98 -29.26 5.53
C THR A 306 3.06 -30.32 4.98
#